data_646d239378a029a5a46e2ef0f449938f
#
_entry.id   646d239378a029a5a46e2ef0f449938f
#
_cell.length_a   1.000
_cell.length_b   1.000
_cell.length_c   1.000
_cell.angle_alpha   90.00
_cell.angle_beta   90.00
_cell.angle_gamma   90.00
#
_symmetry.space_group_name_H-M   'P 1'
#
loop_
_entity.id
_entity.type
_entity.pdbx_description
1 polymer ?
#
loop_
_entity_poly.entity_id
_entity_poly.type
_entity_poly.pdbx_seq_one_letter_code
_entity_poly.pdbx_strand_id
1 'polypeptide(L)'
;MLTFVFITILLQVTNVIVGNTPPTDDPERVLYINSYVYDKQGECIGCCRREDVASIMSNVVGYDCYACTHFELGNILVNGQYIDNGAEYVEPNYWNVLQYHFVQGRSWEEEESHQPYAIVNKSFAERYFATDDVLGKEIEFQETTYKILGVVADVSMFSIEGRVSVWLPEHFNEYISTGSRFVETYVLFPEDVSVEIMKRNLKHGFDIWTRMQNWDNVRVREFSTLKEVSINMNGGDLLLMGLGGILFILLIIPLLNIILLSMANNSVQASEIGLRRALGANRFTAFMAILSENLVLILIGTLGGIILVTPVCRYIDGLFFMDSIVGRSMVLPEIDWMIVLLIVLPLSVLFSLVSGGIPAYLNVKRSIVDMLKGGSKC
;
A
#
# COMPACT_ATOMS: atom_id res chain seq x y z
N MET A 1 17.42 15.63 10.72
CA MET A 1 17.72 14.70 9.63
C MET A 1 17.04 13.34 9.84
N LEU A 2 17.43 12.52 10.83
CA LEU A 2 16.84 11.19 11.07
C LEU A 2 15.31 11.21 11.19
N THR A 3 14.74 12.17 11.90
CA THR A 3 13.29 12.32 12.04
C THR A 3 12.58 12.40 10.69
N PHE A 4 13.10 13.19 9.75
CA PHE A 4 12.50 13.33 8.41
C PHE A 4 12.70 12.09 7.55
N VAL A 5 13.80 11.34 7.74
CA VAL A 5 13.97 10.00 7.13
C VAL A 5 12.84 9.07 7.58
N PHE A 6 12.64 8.94 8.89
CA PHE A 6 11.58 8.07 9.44
C PHE A 6 10.18 8.51 9.06
N ILE A 7 9.92 9.83 9.05
CA ILE A 7 8.62 10.37 8.62
C ILE A 7 8.38 10.01 7.14
N THR A 8 9.37 10.20 6.28
CA THR A 8 9.24 9.88 4.86
C THR A 8 8.99 8.39 4.64
N ILE A 9 9.75 7.54 5.32
CA ILE A 9 9.56 6.08 5.26
C ILE A 9 8.16 5.70 5.74
N LEU A 10 7.72 6.24 6.87
CA LEU A 10 6.41 5.94 7.44
C LEU A 10 5.27 6.38 6.50
N LEU A 11 5.39 7.56 5.89
CA LEU A 11 4.42 8.04 4.92
C LEU A 11 4.40 7.18 3.64
N GLN A 12 5.57 6.73 3.18
CA GLN A 12 5.65 5.81 2.04
C GLN A 12 5.01 4.46 2.38
N VAL A 13 5.32 3.88 3.53
CA VAL A 13 4.66 2.63 4.00
C VAL A 13 3.15 2.81 4.08
N THR A 14 2.69 3.93 4.65
CA THR A 14 1.26 4.22 4.74
C THR A 14 0.64 4.34 3.34
N ASN A 15 1.32 5.03 2.41
CA ASN A 15 0.84 5.18 1.04
C ASN A 15 0.78 3.83 0.31
N VAL A 16 1.76 2.96 0.54
CA VAL A 16 1.77 1.61 -0.02
C VAL A 16 0.60 0.78 0.50
N ILE A 17 0.26 0.90 1.77
CA ILE A 17 -0.85 0.15 2.39
C ILE A 17 -2.21 0.68 1.92
N VAL A 18 -2.36 2.02 1.85
CA VAL A 18 -3.66 2.68 1.59
C VAL A 18 -3.87 2.96 0.11
N GLY A 19 -2.83 3.35 -0.58
CA GLY A 19 -2.87 3.83 -1.97
C GLY A 19 -2.33 2.82 -2.97
N ASN A 20 -1.58 1.83 -2.52
CA ASN A 20 -1.09 0.79 -3.40
C ASN A 20 -2.13 -0.29 -3.52
N THR A 21 -2.81 -0.11 -4.47
CA THR A 21 -3.93 -0.85 -4.92
C THR A 21 -3.45 -2.02 -5.72
N PRO A 22 -4.25 -3.04 -5.79
CA PRO A 22 -4.07 -4.17 -6.67
C PRO A 22 -3.83 -3.73 -8.10
N PRO A 23 -3.58 -4.66 -9.01
CA PRO A 23 -3.08 -4.39 -10.36
C PRO A 23 -3.92 -3.40 -11.20
N THR A 24 -5.10 -3.02 -10.74
CA THR A 24 -5.98 -2.06 -11.43
C THR A 24 -5.73 -0.62 -10.99
N ASP A 25 -5.86 0.33 -11.92
CA ASP A 25 -5.74 1.77 -11.66
C ASP A 25 -6.90 2.31 -10.80
N ASP A 26 -8.06 1.63 -10.81
CA ASP A 26 -9.24 2.02 -10.03
C ASP A 26 -9.82 0.85 -9.21
N PRO A 27 -9.25 0.54 -8.04
CA PRO A 27 -9.66 -0.59 -7.20
C PRO A 27 -10.96 -0.35 -6.45
N GLU A 28 -11.51 0.84 -6.50
CA GLU A 28 -12.83 1.13 -5.93
C GLU A 28 -13.96 0.61 -6.84
N ARG A 29 -13.66 0.40 -8.13
CA ARG A 29 -14.59 -0.19 -9.10
C ARG A 29 -14.69 -1.70 -9.06
N VAL A 30 -13.77 -2.36 -8.40
CA VAL A 30 -13.73 -3.84 -8.32
C VAL A 30 -14.25 -4.28 -6.96
N LEU A 31 -15.35 -5.04 -6.95
CA LEU A 31 -15.85 -5.73 -5.76
C LEU A 31 -15.27 -7.14 -5.68
N TYR A 32 -14.87 -7.51 -4.48
CA TYR A 32 -14.36 -8.83 -4.15
C TYR A 32 -15.42 -9.67 -3.43
N ILE A 33 -15.63 -10.88 -3.91
CA ILE A 33 -16.51 -11.89 -3.29
C ILE A 33 -15.61 -13.01 -2.78
N ASN A 34 -15.52 -13.13 -1.48
CA ASN A 34 -14.87 -14.29 -0.86
C ASN A 34 -15.76 -15.53 -0.99
N SER A 35 -15.14 -16.66 -1.20
CA SER A 35 -15.79 -17.96 -1.39
C SER A 35 -16.69 -18.41 -0.25
N TYR A 36 -16.38 -18.05 0.99
CA TYR A 36 -17.04 -18.62 2.16
C TYR A 36 -18.35 -17.93 2.49
N VAL A 37 -19.37 -18.74 2.79
CA VAL A 37 -20.71 -18.31 3.24
C VAL A 37 -20.85 -18.63 4.72
N TYR A 38 -21.27 -17.66 5.50
CA TYR A 38 -21.43 -17.77 6.96
C TYR A 38 -22.89 -17.63 7.36
N ASP A 39 -23.26 -18.28 8.45
CA ASP A 39 -24.54 -18.06 9.10
C ASP A 39 -24.52 -16.79 9.99
N LYS A 40 -25.66 -16.48 10.61
CA LYS A 40 -25.79 -15.32 11.52
C LYS A 40 -24.95 -15.46 12.80
N GLN A 41 -24.56 -16.67 13.17
CA GLN A 41 -23.68 -16.99 14.28
C GLN A 41 -22.19 -16.85 13.92
N GLY A 42 -21.87 -16.76 12.63
CA GLY A 42 -20.50 -16.66 12.12
C GLY A 42 -19.86 -18.02 11.81
N GLU A 43 -20.64 -19.10 11.82
CA GLU A 43 -20.18 -20.43 11.42
C GLU A 43 -20.19 -20.53 9.88
N CYS A 44 -19.15 -21.14 9.31
CA CYS A 44 -19.08 -21.38 7.87
C CYS A 44 -20.05 -22.50 7.50
N ILE A 45 -21.05 -22.18 6.69
CA ILE A 45 -22.11 -23.12 6.27
C ILE A 45 -21.92 -23.60 4.83
N GLY A 46 -21.02 -23.01 4.08
CA GLY A 46 -20.74 -23.38 2.71
C GLY A 46 -19.72 -22.47 2.03
N CYS A 47 -19.52 -22.72 0.76
CA CYS A 47 -18.68 -21.87 -0.09
C CYS A 47 -19.31 -21.77 -1.48
N CYS A 48 -19.06 -20.63 -2.13
CA CYS A 48 -19.51 -20.41 -3.51
C CYS A 48 -18.59 -21.16 -4.46
N ARG A 49 -19.18 -21.96 -5.30
CA ARG A 49 -18.55 -22.60 -6.46
C ARG A 49 -18.76 -21.71 -7.68
N ARG A 50 -18.09 -22.03 -8.78
CA ARG A 50 -18.25 -21.29 -10.04
C ARG A 50 -19.72 -21.19 -10.50
N GLU A 51 -20.48 -22.29 -10.40
CA GLU A 51 -21.91 -22.33 -10.74
C GLU A 51 -22.77 -21.42 -9.85
N ASP A 52 -22.43 -21.36 -8.57
CA ASP A 52 -23.11 -20.49 -7.61
C ASP A 52 -22.85 -19.02 -7.96
N VAL A 53 -21.60 -18.68 -8.29
CA VAL A 53 -21.24 -17.33 -8.73
C VAL A 53 -21.97 -16.96 -10.02
N ALA A 54 -22.03 -17.86 -11.00
CA ALA A 54 -22.79 -17.63 -12.23
C ALA A 54 -24.29 -17.38 -11.93
N SER A 55 -24.87 -18.15 -11.00
CA SER A 55 -26.24 -17.93 -10.54
C SER A 55 -26.45 -16.59 -9.81
N ILE A 56 -25.48 -16.18 -8.98
CA ILE A 56 -25.51 -14.86 -8.32
C ILE A 56 -25.44 -13.76 -9.38
N MET A 57 -24.46 -13.83 -10.29
CA MET A 57 -24.19 -12.80 -11.29
C MET A 57 -25.30 -12.64 -12.32
N SER A 58 -26.07 -13.72 -12.61
CA SER A 58 -27.24 -13.64 -13.46
C SER A 58 -28.36 -12.72 -12.92
N ASN A 59 -28.34 -12.40 -11.63
CA ASN A 59 -29.28 -11.52 -10.93
C ASN A 59 -28.64 -10.17 -10.53
N VAL A 60 -27.38 -9.94 -10.86
CA VAL A 60 -26.69 -8.66 -10.66
C VAL A 60 -26.79 -7.81 -11.92
N VAL A 61 -27.10 -6.54 -11.77
CA VAL A 61 -27.21 -5.61 -12.89
C VAL A 61 -26.12 -4.54 -12.82
N GLY A 62 -25.67 -4.06 -13.99
CA GLY A 62 -24.80 -2.91 -14.09
C GLY A 62 -23.34 -3.19 -13.75
N TYR A 63 -22.85 -4.39 -13.95
CA TYR A 63 -21.42 -4.72 -13.96
C TYR A 63 -20.91 -4.85 -15.40
N ASP A 64 -19.62 -4.64 -15.62
CA ASP A 64 -18.97 -4.78 -16.92
C ASP A 64 -18.58 -6.25 -17.17
N CYS A 65 -17.81 -6.83 -16.27
CA CYS A 65 -17.40 -8.22 -16.31
C CYS A 65 -17.06 -8.73 -14.91
N TYR A 66 -16.92 -10.05 -14.79
CA TYR A 66 -16.40 -10.70 -13.58
C TYR A 66 -15.47 -11.84 -13.95
N ALA A 67 -14.64 -12.25 -13.03
CA ALA A 67 -13.77 -13.43 -13.16
C ALA A 67 -13.69 -14.18 -11.84
N CYS A 68 -13.69 -15.51 -11.96
CA CYS A 68 -13.44 -16.42 -10.86
C CYS A 68 -11.97 -16.82 -10.84
N THR A 69 -11.45 -17.01 -9.62
CA THR A 69 -10.08 -17.47 -9.41
C THR A 69 -10.00 -18.53 -8.32
N HIS A 70 -8.91 -19.29 -8.34
CA HIS A 70 -8.62 -20.26 -7.29
C HIS A 70 -7.13 -20.40 -7.08
N PHE A 71 -6.69 -20.08 -5.86
CA PHE A 71 -5.30 -20.27 -5.47
C PHE A 71 -5.05 -21.71 -5.00
N GLU A 72 -4.04 -22.35 -5.56
CA GLU A 72 -3.61 -23.68 -5.17
C GLU A 72 -2.16 -23.70 -4.72
N LEU A 73 -1.95 -24.20 -3.48
CA LEU A 73 -0.61 -24.40 -2.95
C LEU A 73 0.06 -25.58 -3.63
N GLY A 74 1.34 -25.46 -3.92
CA GLY A 74 2.11 -26.53 -4.54
C GLY A 74 3.54 -26.11 -4.83
N ASN A 75 4.30 -27.05 -5.38
CA ASN A 75 5.68 -26.82 -5.77
C ASN A 75 5.75 -26.48 -7.25
N ILE A 76 6.37 -25.36 -7.57
CA ILE A 76 6.68 -24.98 -8.95
C ILE A 76 8.11 -25.43 -9.25
N LEU A 77 8.30 -26.18 -10.31
CA LEU A 77 9.62 -26.56 -10.79
C LEU A 77 10.09 -25.58 -11.86
N VAL A 78 11.21 -24.93 -11.60
CA VAL A 78 11.84 -23.96 -12.49
C VAL A 78 13.33 -24.26 -12.58
N ASN A 79 13.86 -24.46 -13.80
CA ASN A 79 15.28 -24.73 -14.02
C ASN A 79 15.85 -25.86 -13.12
N GLY A 80 15.03 -26.90 -12.84
CA GLY A 80 15.43 -28.03 -11.99
C GLY A 80 15.40 -27.76 -10.49
N GLN A 81 14.86 -26.62 -10.05
CA GLN A 81 14.67 -26.28 -8.65
C GLN A 81 13.18 -26.26 -8.30
N TYR A 82 12.82 -26.90 -7.19
CA TYR A 82 11.48 -26.82 -6.64
C TYR A 82 11.33 -25.57 -5.75
N ILE A 83 10.25 -24.84 -6.00
CA ILE A 83 9.88 -23.63 -5.26
C ILE A 83 8.55 -23.93 -4.58
N ASP A 84 8.51 -23.88 -3.26
CA ASP A 84 7.28 -23.99 -2.48
C ASP A 84 6.56 -22.64 -2.54
N ASN A 85 5.56 -22.51 -3.42
CA ASN A 85 4.79 -21.28 -3.60
C ASN A 85 3.31 -21.62 -3.80
N GLY A 86 2.88 -21.84 -5.00
CA GLY A 86 1.52 -22.02 -5.46
C GLY A 86 1.27 -21.20 -6.72
N ALA A 87 0.14 -21.45 -7.32
CA ALA A 87 -0.30 -20.75 -8.51
C ALA A 87 -1.78 -20.36 -8.40
N GLU A 88 -2.14 -19.26 -9.00
CA GLU A 88 -3.52 -18.81 -9.15
C GLU A 88 -4.06 -19.31 -10.50
N TYR A 89 -5.12 -20.09 -10.47
CA TYR A 89 -5.86 -20.45 -11.65
C TYR A 89 -6.91 -19.39 -11.94
N VAL A 90 -6.90 -18.85 -13.17
CA VAL A 90 -7.73 -17.70 -13.53
C VAL A 90 -8.46 -17.89 -14.85
N GLU A 91 -9.67 -17.33 -14.91
CA GLU A 91 -10.45 -17.21 -16.15
C GLU A 91 -9.82 -16.17 -17.10
N PRO A 92 -10.04 -16.24 -18.42
CA PRO A 92 -9.55 -15.22 -19.36
C PRO A 92 -10.00 -13.79 -19.02
N ASN A 93 -11.22 -13.62 -18.49
CA ASN A 93 -11.73 -12.33 -18.06
C ASN A 93 -10.99 -11.70 -16.86
N TYR A 94 -10.22 -12.49 -16.13
CA TYR A 94 -9.43 -11.99 -14.99
C TYR A 94 -8.54 -10.79 -15.37
N TRP A 95 -7.93 -10.86 -16.54
CA TRP A 95 -7.05 -9.80 -17.04
C TRP A 95 -7.80 -8.52 -17.41
N ASN A 96 -9.07 -8.63 -17.77
CA ASN A 96 -9.95 -7.49 -18.04
C ASN A 96 -10.46 -6.85 -16.74
N VAL A 97 -10.71 -7.66 -15.71
CA VAL A 97 -11.17 -7.16 -14.40
C VAL A 97 -10.06 -6.46 -13.64
N LEU A 98 -8.87 -7.08 -13.57
CA LEU A 98 -7.77 -6.58 -12.73
C LEU A 98 -6.72 -5.77 -13.50
N GLN A 99 -6.77 -5.71 -14.83
CA GLN A 99 -6.00 -4.79 -15.68
C GLN A 99 -4.50 -4.73 -15.38
N TYR A 100 -3.86 -5.88 -15.16
CA TYR A 100 -2.43 -5.95 -14.87
C TYR A 100 -1.58 -5.25 -15.93
N HIS A 101 -0.54 -4.55 -15.49
CA HIS A 101 0.44 -3.98 -16.38
C HIS A 101 1.43 -5.06 -16.87
N PHE A 102 1.37 -5.40 -18.16
CA PHE A 102 2.31 -6.33 -18.77
C PHE A 102 3.63 -5.63 -19.08
N VAL A 103 4.71 -6.14 -18.49
CA VAL A 103 6.08 -5.69 -18.76
C VAL A 103 6.60 -6.34 -20.05
N GLN A 104 6.21 -7.61 -20.28
CA GLN A 104 6.56 -8.38 -21.46
C GLN A 104 5.40 -9.30 -21.85
N GLY A 105 5.27 -9.60 -23.15
CA GLY A 105 4.25 -10.52 -23.63
C GLY A 105 2.82 -9.96 -23.46
N ARG A 106 1.89 -10.86 -23.22
CA ARG A 106 0.45 -10.58 -23.11
C ARG A 106 -0.27 -11.63 -22.28
N SER A 107 -1.57 -11.39 -21.98
CA SER A 107 -2.48 -12.41 -21.48
C SER A 107 -2.87 -13.39 -22.58
N TRP A 108 -3.44 -14.53 -22.18
CA TRP A 108 -4.13 -15.42 -23.11
C TRP A 108 -5.55 -14.95 -23.38
N GLU A 109 -6.06 -15.28 -24.56
CA GLU A 109 -7.44 -15.06 -24.95
C GLU A 109 -8.29 -16.30 -24.65
N GLU A 110 -9.62 -16.19 -24.81
CA GLU A 110 -10.56 -17.28 -24.52
C GLU A 110 -10.21 -18.58 -25.31
N GLU A 111 -9.87 -18.44 -26.59
CA GLU A 111 -9.51 -19.57 -27.46
C GLU A 111 -8.19 -20.24 -27.05
N GLU A 112 -7.33 -19.51 -26.35
CA GLU A 112 -6.03 -19.98 -25.87
C GLU A 112 -6.08 -20.55 -24.44
N SER A 113 -7.21 -20.47 -23.74
CA SER A 113 -7.38 -20.95 -22.36
C SER A 113 -7.12 -22.46 -22.20
N HIS A 114 -7.16 -23.22 -23.30
CA HIS A 114 -6.84 -24.65 -23.34
C HIS A 114 -5.35 -24.93 -23.58
N GLN A 115 -4.53 -23.90 -23.76
CA GLN A 115 -3.09 -24.08 -23.94
C GLN A 115 -2.40 -23.95 -22.57
N PRO A 116 -1.34 -24.75 -22.32
CA PRO A 116 -0.61 -24.69 -21.05
C PRO A 116 0.30 -23.46 -21.01
N TYR A 117 -0.31 -22.30 -20.88
CA TYR A 117 0.39 -21.04 -20.73
C TYR A 117 0.50 -20.64 -19.25
N ALA A 118 1.55 -19.89 -18.93
CA ALA A 118 1.72 -19.26 -17.63
C ALA A 118 1.98 -17.78 -17.80
N ILE A 119 1.51 -16.99 -16.86
CA ILE A 119 1.96 -15.61 -16.67
C ILE A 119 2.67 -15.56 -15.33
N VAL A 120 3.78 -14.86 -15.28
CA VAL A 120 4.58 -14.69 -14.06
C VAL A 120 4.77 -13.22 -13.74
N ASN A 121 5.04 -12.88 -12.49
CA ASN A 121 5.42 -11.53 -12.17
C ASN A 121 6.93 -11.29 -12.42
N LYS A 122 7.29 -10.01 -12.48
CA LYS A 122 8.65 -9.57 -12.78
C LYS A 122 9.66 -10.12 -11.78
N SER A 123 9.38 -10.03 -10.48
CA SER A 123 10.28 -10.55 -9.43
C SER A 123 10.51 -12.05 -9.53
N PHE A 124 9.50 -12.82 -9.90
CA PHE A 124 9.65 -14.26 -10.15
C PHE A 124 10.58 -14.50 -11.35
N ALA A 125 10.35 -13.78 -12.45
CA ALA A 125 11.17 -13.90 -13.66
C ALA A 125 12.64 -13.60 -13.38
N GLU A 126 12.95 -12.47 -12.76
CA GLU A 126 14.31 -12.04 -12.42
C GLU A 126 15.02 -13.02 -11.48
N ARG A 127 14.29 -13.52 -10.48
CA ARG A 127 14.88 -14.40 -9.47
C ARG A 127 15.24 -15.79 -9.98
N TYR A 128 14.34 -16.40 -10.75
CA TYR A 128 14.49 -17.81 -11.10
C TYR A 128 15.07 -18.06 -12.48
N PHE A 129 15.02 -17.06 -13.35
CA PHE A 129 15.60 -17.19 -14.69
C PHE A 129 16.89 -16.37 -14.89
N ALA A 130 17.21 -15.47 -13.97
CA ALA A 130 18.39 -14.61 -14.02
C ALA A 130 18.53 -13.85 -15.38
N THR A 131 17.40 -13.57 -16.03
CA THR A 131 17.32 -12.86 -17.31
C THR A 131 15.97 -12.19 -17.42
N ASP A 132 15.95 -11.04 -18.09
CA ASP A 132 14.70 -10.30 -18.34
C ASP A 132 13.85 -10.94 -19.44
N ASP A 133 14.47 -11.71 -20.33
CA ASP A 133 13.75 -12.41 -21.41
C ASP A 133 13.39 -13.84 -20.99
N VAL A 134 12.16 -13.99 -20.54
CA VAL A 134 11.62 -15.27 -20.05
C VAL A 134 10.48 -15.81 -20.93
N LEU A 135 10.04 -15.07 -21.95
CA LEU A 135 8.97 -15.52 -22.82
C LEU A 135 9.34 -16.84 -23.51
N GLY A 136 8.38 -17.77 -23.51
CA GLY A 136 8.54 -19.09 -24.09
C GLY A 136 9.36 -20.08 -23.27
N LYS A 137 9.92 -19.69 -22.11
CA LYS A 137 10.51 -20.63 -21.15
C LYS A 137 9.44 -21.41 -20.43
N GLU A 138 9.83 -22.51 -19.81
CA GLU A 138 8.92 -23.45 -19.21
C GLU A 138 9.05 -23.47 -17.69
N ILE A 139 7.91 -23.64 -17.04
CA ILE A 139 7.75 -23.96 -15.62
C ILE A 139 6.85 -25.18 -15.51
N GLU A 140 7.00 -25.96 -14.45
CA GLU A 140 6.14 -27.12 -14.19
C GLU A 140 5.38 -26.91 -12.88
N PHE A 141 4.08 -27.14 -12.89
CA PHE A 141 3.23 -27.15 -11.70
C PHE A 141 2.24 -28.30 -11.78
N GLN A 142 2.16 -29.10 -10.72
CA GLN A 142 1.28 -30.28 -10.66
C GLN A 142 1.42 -31.22 -11.89
N GLU A 143 2.68 -31.58 -12.21
CA GLU A 143 3.02 -32.48 -13.32
C GLU A 143 2.66 -31.93 -14.72
N THR A 144 2.19 -30.70 -14.83
CA THR A 144 1.91 -30.03 -16.09
C THR A 144 2.99 -28.99 -16.39
N THR A 145 3.54 -29.04 -17.60
CA THR A 145 4.52 -28.04 -18.07
C THR A 145 3.79 -26.90 -18.76
N TYR A 146 4.03 -25.68 -18.28
CA TYR A 146 3.45 -24.44 -18.79
C TYR A 146 4.52 -23.59 -19.44
N LYS A 147 4.15 -22.91 -20.53
CA LYS A 147 5.01 -22.00 -21.25
C LYS A 147 4.72 -20.55 -20.88
N ILE A 148 5.73 -19.78 -20.49
CA ILE A 148 5.54 -18.38 -20.11
C ILE A 148 5.13 -17.56 -21.32
N LEU A 149 3.92 -17.00 -21.28
CA LEU A 149 3.32 -16.15 -22.31
C LEU A 149 3.48 -14.66 -22.00
N GLY A 150 3.52 -14.31 -20.73
CA GLY A 150 3.61 -12.93 -20.31
C GLY A 150 4.28 -12.74 -18.96
N VAL A 151 4.78 -11.53 -18.74
CA VAL A 151 5.33 -11.07 -17.47
C VAL A 151 4.59 -9.81 -17.07
N VAL A 152 4.01 -9.81 -15.85
CA VAL A 152 3.33 -8.65 -15.29
C VAL A 152 4.19 -7.92 -14.27
N ALA A 153 3.94 -6.64 -14.09
CA ALA A 153 4.56 -5.86 -13.04
C ALA A 153 4.24 -6.45 -11.66
N ASP A 154 5.16 -6.27 -10.71
CA ASP A 154 4.91 -6.70 -9.34
C ASP A 154 3.80 -5.89 -8.70
N VAL A 155 3.00 -6.58 -7.90
CA VAL A 155 1.95 -5.99 -7.07
C VAL A 155 2.43 -5.95 -5.63
N SER A 156 2.02 -4.95 -4.87
CA SER A 156 2.39 -4.83 -3.46
C SER A 156 1.98 -6.07 -2.66
N MET A 157 2.85 -6.51 -1.77
CA MET A 157 2.54 -7.58 -0.82
C MET A 157 1.36 -7.24 0.12
N PHE A 158 1.02 -5.97 0.24
CA PHE A 158 -0.12 -5.51 1.02
C PHE A 158 -1.45 -5.58 0.24
N SER A 159 -1.40 -5.86 -1.06
CA SER A 159 -2.58 -6.18 -1.85
C SER A 159 -3.00 -7.63 -1.64
N ILE A 160 -4.29 -7.92 -1.82
CA ILE A 160 -4.81 -9.30 -1.82
C ILE A 160 -4.09 -10.15 -2.88
N GLU A 161 -3.82 -9.57 -4.05
CA GLU A 161 -3.10 -10.21 -5.16
C GLU A 161 -1.56 -10.25 -4.98
N GLY A 162 -1.05 -9.56 -3.97
CA GLY A 162 0.38 -9.44 -3.72
C GLY A 162 1.10 -10.75 -3.40
N ARG A 163 0.36 -11.81 -3.09
CA ARG A 163 0.90 -13.14 -2.77
C ARG A 163 1.08 -14.04 -3.98
N VAL A 164 0.49 -13.67 -5.11
CA VAL A 164 0.52 -14.46 -6.34
C VAL A 164 1.74 -14.08 -7.18
N SER A 165 2.44 -15.09 -7.69
CA SER A 165 3.60 -14.90 -8.57
C SER A 165 3.44 -15.61 -9.91
N VAL A 166 2.54 -16.59 -9.98
CA VAL A 166 2.29 -17.41 -11.16
C VAL A 166 0.78 -17.55 -11.35
N TRP A 167 0.31 -17.26 -12.56
CA TRP A 167 -1.07 -17.42 -12.98
C TRP A 167 -1.15 -18.45 -14.09
N LEU A 168 -2.13 -19.34 -13.97
CA LEU A 168 -2.37 -20.47 -14.89
C LEU A 168 -3.82 -20.44 -15.39
N PRO A 169 -4.12 -20.94 -16.59
CA PRO A 169 -5.49 -21.04 -17.07
C PRO A 169 -6.31 -22.03 -16.24
N GLU A 170 -7.50 -21.63 -15.84
CA GLU A 170 -8.40 -22.43 -15.00
C GLU A 170 -8.70 -23.85 -15.56
N HIS A 171 -8.69 -23.97 -16.88
CA HIS A 171 -8.97 -25.24 -17.57
C HIS A 171 -8.07 -26.39 -17.13
N PHE A 172 -6.85 -26.07 -16.67
CA PHE A 172 -5.89 -27.08 -16.19
C PHE A 172 -6.12 -27.49 -14.73
N ASN A 173 -7.07 -26.89 -14.03
CA ASN A 173 -7.47 -27.33 -12.71
C ASN A 173 -8.74 -28.19 -12.79
N GLU A 174 -8.59 -29.50 -12.63
CA GLU A 174 -9.70 -30.45 -12.69
C GLU A 174 -10.80 -30.16 -11.67
N TYR A 175 -10.45 -29.65 -10.50
CA TYR A 175 -11.41 -29.36 -9.44
C TYR A 175 -12.25 -28.09 -9.72
N ILE A 176 -11.71 -27.13 -10.45
CA ILE A 176 -12.47 -25.95 -10.88
C ILE A 176 -13.37 -26.31 -12.04
N SER A 177 -12.82 -27.03 -13.03
CA SER A 177 -13.55 -27.44 -14.23
C SER A 177 -14.73 -28.37 -13.90
N THR A 178 -14.62 -29.19 -12.85
CA THR A 178 -15.69 -30.07 -12.34
C THR A 178 -16.61 -29.40 -11.33
N GLY A 179 -16.39 -28.12 -10.98
CA GLY A 179 -17.18 -27.38 -9.97
C GLY A 179 -17.02 -27.89 -8.55
N SER A 180 -15.95 -28.64 -8.26
CA SER A 180 -15.78 -29.30 -6.95
C SER A 180 -15.16 -28.39 -5.90
N ARG A 181 -14.51 -27.28 -6.29
CA ARG A 181 -13.84 -26.33 -5.38
C ARG A 181 -14.53 -24.97 -5.39
N PHE A 182 -14.32 -24.26 -4.30
CA PHE A 182 -14.71 -22.86 -4.12
C PHE A 182 -13.82 -21.93 -4.95
N VAL A 183 -14.39 -20.84 -5.39
CA VAL A 183 -13.70 -19.80 -6.15
C VAL A 183 -13.83 -18.44 -5.47
N GLU A 184 -12.80 -17.64 -5.54
CA GLU A 184 -12.86 -16.22 -5.27
C GLU A 184 -13.33 -15.49 -6.53
N THR A 185 -13.97 -14.35 -6.39
CA THR A 185 -14.53 -13.66 -7.54
C THR A 185 -14.30 -12.16 -7.45
N TYR A 186 -13.88 -11.60 -8.56
CA TYR A 186 -13.71 -10.17 -8.77
C TYR A 186 -14.74 -9.67 -9.76
N VAL A 187 -15.45 -8.59 -9.43
CA VAL A 187 -16.51 -8.02 -10.27
C VAL A 187 -16.19 -6.57 -10.57
N LEU A 188 -15.98 -6.25 -11.84
CA LEU A 188 -15.71 -4.89 -12.32
C LEU A 188 -17.02 -4.18 -12.64
N PHE A 189 -17.15 -2.96 -12.16
CA PHE A 189 -18.27 -2.07 -12.46
C PHE A 189 -17.84 -0.86 -13.29
N PRO A 190 -18.78 -0.23 -14.03
CA PRO A 190 -18.52 1.00 -14.77
C PRO A 190 -18.11 2.18 -13.87
N GLU A 191 -17.37 3.14 -14.43
CA GLU A 191 -16.83 4.31 -13.70
C GLU A 191 -17.90 5.22 -13.10
N ASP A 192 -19.08 5.26 -13.71
CA ASP A 192 -20.19 6.11 -13.29
C ASP A 192 -21.08 5.51 -12.17
N VAL A 193 -20.77 4.28 -11.74
CA VAL A 193 -21.54 3.57 -10.70
C VAL A 193 -20.89 3.79 -9.33
N SER A 194 -21.65 4.35 -8.36
CA SER A 194 -21.12 4.51 -7.01
C SER A 194 -20.97 3.18 -6.27
N VAL A 195 -20.02 3.13 -5.34
CA VAL A 195 -19.72 1.92 -4.53
C VAL A 195 -20.96 1.41 -3.80
N GLU A 196 -21.83 2.30 -3.31
CA GLU A 196 -23.06 1.90 -2.63
C GLU A 196 -24.03 1.18 -3.58
N ILE A 197 -24.10 1.62 -4.84
CA ILE A 197 -24.94 0.98 -5.86
C ILE A 197 -24.36 -0.38 -6.22
N MET A 198 -23.05 -0.48 -6.43
CA MET A 198 -22.35 -1.74 -6.71
C MET A 198 -22.64 -2.78 -5.61
N LYS A 199 -22.39 -2.41 -4.35
CA LYS A 199 -22.63 -3.27 -3.17
C LYS A 199 -24.09 -3.68 -3.06
N ARG A 200 -25.02 -2.77 -3.33
CA ARG A 200 -26.46 -3.06 -3.31
C ARG A 200 -26.87 -4.04 -4.41
N ASN A 201 -26.37 -3.85 -5.64
CA ASN A 201 -26.69 -4.72 -6.76
C ASN A 201 -26.14 -6.13 -6.55
N LEU A 202 -24.89 -6.24 -6.07
CA LEU A 202 -24.30 -7.53 -5.74
C LEU A 202 -25.03 -8.23 -4.59
N LYS A 203 -25.38 -7.47 -3.55
CA LYS A 203 -26.20 -7.98 -2.44
C LYS A 203 -27.54 -8.52 -2.93
N HIS A 204 -28.20 -7.85 -3.86
CA HIS A 204 -29.47 -8.31 -4.43
C HIS A 204 -29.31 -9.67 -5.13
N GLY A 205 -28.31 -9.85 -5.96
CA GLY A 205 -28.02 -11.14 -6.60
C GLY A 205 -27.72 -12.24 -5.58
N PHE A 206 -26.95 -11.94 -4.55
CA PHE A 206 -26.64 -12.88 -3.48
C PHE A 206 -27.87 -13.26 -2.64
N ASP A 207 -28.74 -12.30 -2.32
CA ASP A 207 -29.98 -12.56 -1.59
C ASP A 207 -30.96 -13.45 -2.37
N ILE A 208 -31.01 -13.32 -3.69
CA ILE A 208 -31.80 -14.20 -4.55
C ILE A 208 -31.23 -15.62 -4.52
N TRP A 209 -29.91 -15.76 -4.72
CA TRP A 209 -29.23 -17.04 -4.72
C TRP A 209 -29.40 -17.78 -3.38
N THR A 210 -29.24 -17.10 -2.22
CA THR A 210 -29.40 -17.73 -0.90
C THR A 210 -30.82 -18.25 -0.66
N ARG A 211 -31.85 -17.54 -1.16
CA ARG A 211 -33.24 -18.02 -1.12
C ARG A 211 -33.44 -19.27 -1.99
N MET A 212 -32.80 -19.35 -3.16
CA MET A 212 -32.86 -20.55 -4.01
C MET A 212 -32.24 -21.77 -3.34
N GLN A 213 -31.21 -21.55 -2.50
CA GLN A 213 -30.55 -22.60 -1.71
C GLN A 213 -31.35 -22.99 -0.46
N ASN A 214 -32.50 -22.32 -0.14
CA ASN A 214 -33.23 -22.46 1.10
C ASN A 214 -32.41 -22.19 2.37
N TRP A 215 -31.50 -21.25 2.28
CA TRP A 215 -30.61 -20.85 3.37
C TRP A 215 -31.20 -19.62 4.09
N ASP A 216 -32.08 -19.85 5.08
CA ASP A 216 -32.78 -18.76 5.80
C ASP A 216 -31.89 -18.06 6.86
N ASN A 217 -30.80 -18.68 7.25
CA ASN A 217 -29.93 -18.21 8.34
C ASN A 217 -28.57 -17.65 7.86
N VAL A 218 -28.50 -17.18 6.64
CA VAL A 218 -27.24 -16.63 6.10
C VAL A 218 -27.00 -15.22 6.62
N ARG A 219 -25.78 -14.96 7.05
CA ARG A 219 -25.29 -13.62 7.29
C ARG A 219 -24.94 -13.00 5.93
N VAL A 220 -25.71 -12.01 5.53
CA VAL A 220 -25.33 -11.22 4.35
C VAL A 220 -24.03 -10.53 4.66
N ARG A 221 -22.99 -10.92 3.92
CA ARG A 221 -21.66 -10.31 4.04
C ARG A 221 -21.71 -8.89 3.46
N GLU A 222 -21.00 -7.98 4.09
CA GLU A 222 -20.70 -6.70 3.45
C GLU A 222 -19.68 -6.99 2.34
N PHE A 223 -20.06 -6.69 1.11
CA PHE A 223 -19.15 -6.75 -0.01
C PHE A 223 -18.15 -5.60 0.09
N SER A 224 -16.91 -5.88 -0.14
CA SER A 224 -15.84 -4.90 -0.03
C SER A 224 -15.25 -4.62 -1.40
N THR A 225 -14.86 -3.37 -1.62
CA THR A 225 -14.02 -3.05 -2.78
C THR A 225 -12.64 -3.69 -2.59
N LEU A 226 -11.94 -3.85 -3.68
CA LEU A 226 -10.59 -4.41 -3.65
C LEU A 226 -9.64 -3.60 -2.76
N LYS A 227 -9.82 -2.28 -2.73
CA LYS A 227 -9.13 -1.36 -1.82
C LYS A 227 -9.47 -1.64 -0.35
N GLU A 228 -10.76 -1.74 -0.02
CA GLU A 228 -11.20 -2.05 1.36
C GLU A 228 -10.68 -3.40 1.84
N VAL A 229 -10.67 -4.41 0.97
CA VAL A 229 -10.14 -5.74 1.31
C VAL A 229 -8.65 -5.66 1.60
N SER A 230 -7.87 -5.01 0.75
CA SER A 230 -6.43 -4.86 0.94
C SER A 230 -6.10 -4.14 2.25
N ILE A 231 -6.83 -3.07 2.59
CA ILE A 231 -6.67 -2.38 3.87
C ILE A 231 -7.03 -3.29 5.05
N ASN A 232 -8.17 -3.98 4.98
CA ASN A 232 -8.65 -4.82 6.08
C ASN A 232 -7.76 -6.04 6.33
N MET A 233 -7.20 -6.66 5.29
CA MET A 233 -6.24 -7.77 5.42
C MET A 233 -4.95 -7.36 6.14
N ASN A 234 -4.56 -6.10 6.05
CA ASN A 234 -3.36 -5.55 6.68
C ASN A 234 -3.61 -4.94 8.07
N GLY A 235 -4.75 -5.21 8.68
CA GLY A 235 -5.08 -4.75 10.03
C GLY A 235 -6.03 -3.56 10.08
N GLY A 236 -6.53 -3.10 8.93
CA GLY A 236 -7.58 -2.10 8.81
C GLY A 236 -7.27 -0.79 9.54
N ASP A 237 -8.30 -0.20 10.12
CA ASP A 237 -8.22 1.08 10.84
C ASP A 237 -7.23 1.05 12.02
N LEU A 238 -7.05 -0.10 12.67
CA LEU A 238 -6.12 -0.22 13.80
C LEU A 238 -4.67 0.00 13.36
N LEU A 239 -4.27 -0.53 12.20
CA LEU A 239 -2.94 -0.29 11.62
C LEU A 239 -2.76 1.19 11.26
N LEU A 240 -3.75 1.79 10.59
CA LEU A 240 -3.70 3.21 10.22
C LEU A 240 -3.63 4.13 11.45
N MET A 241 -4.39 3.85 12.49
CA MET A 241 -4.31 4.56 13.76
C MET A 241 -2.93 4.40 14.43
N GLY A 242 -2.36 3.19 14.39
CA GLY A 242 -1.02 2.91 14.88
C GLY A 242 0.06 3.70 14.14
N LEU A 243 0.02 3.70 12.81
CA LEU A 243 0.94 4.49 11.97
C LEU A 243 0.80 5.99 12.22
N GLY A 244 -0.43 6.49 12.36
CA GLY A 244 -0.72 7.88 12.74
C GLY A 244 -0.17 8.24 14.12
N GLY A 245 -0.30 7.37 15.09
CA GLY A 245 0.28 7.53 16.44
C GLY A 245 1.80 7.59 16.42
N ILE A 246 2.45 6.71 15.66
CA ILE A 246 3.91 6.73 15.48
C ILE A 246 4.35 8.03 14.81
N LEU A 247 3.66 8.47 13.75
CA LEU A 247 3.95 9.73 13.08
C LEU A 247 3.85 10.93 14.05
N PHE A 248 2.81 10.95 14.87
CA PHE A 248 2.63 11.98 15.88
C PHE A 248 3.80 12.02 16.88
N ILE A 249 4.23 10.86 17.39
CA ILE A 249 5.37 10.74 18.30
C ILE A 249 6.67 11.20 17.64
N LEU A 250 6.92 10.79 16.40
CA LEU A 250 8.10 11.19 15.61
C LEU A 250 8.17 12.70 15.34
N LEU A 251 7.04 13.37 15.32
CA LEU A 251 6.97 14.83 15.19
C LEU A 251 7.13 15.53 16.54
N ILE A 252 6.43 15.09 17.57
CA ILE A 252 6.35 15.80 18.85
C ILE A 252 7.66 15.71 19.64
N ILE A 253 8.31 14.54 19.70
CA ILE A 253 9.53 14.39 20.51
C ILE A 253 10.66 15.32 20.05
N PRO A 254 11.05 15.35 18.74
CA PRO A 254 12.07 16.28 18.27
C PRO A 254 11.66 17.75 18.39
N LEU A 255 10.36 18.05 18.18
CA LEU A 255 9.83 19.40 18.34
C LEU A 255 10.05 19.91 19.77
N LEU A 256 9.67 19.11 20.76
CA LEU A 256 9.87 19.46 22.17
C LEU A 256 11.37 19.58 22.50
N ASN A 257 12.22 18.69 21.97
CA ASN A 257 13.67 18.77 22.19
C ASN A 257 14.24 20.09 21.67
N ILE A 258 13.86 20.53 20.46
CA ILE A 258 14.35 21.80 19.90
C ILE A 258 13.83 22.99 20.71
N ILE A 259 12.57 23.00 21.12
CA ILE A 259 11.98 24.05 21.94
C ILE A 259 12.71 24.13 23.29
N LEU A 260 12.91 23.02 23.98
CA LEU A 260 13.60 22.94 25.25
C LEU A 260 15.05 23.40 25.15
N LEU A 261 15.77 22.96 24.10
CA LEU A 261 17.15 23.37 23.85
C LEU A 261 17.24 24.85 23.53
N SER A 262 16.34 25.39 22.75
CA SER A 262 16.26 26.85 22.49
C SER A 262 15.95 27.65 23.76
N MET A 263 15.12 27.11 24.64
CA MET A 263 14.82 27.75 25.92
C MET A 263 16.01 27.68 26.89
N ALA A 264 16.77 26.60 26.90
CA ALA A 264 17.97 26.44 27.71
C ALA A 264 19.10 27.42 27.29
N ASN A 265 19.24 27.65 25.97
CA ASN A 265 20.24 28.57 25.42
C ASN A 265 19.77 30.06 25.42
N ASN A 266 18.69 30.35 26.13
CA ASN A 266 18.01 31.64 26.10
C ASN A 266 18.93 32.85 26.47
N SER A 267 19.92 32.69 27.32
CA SER A 267 20.81 33.77 27.74
C SER A 267 21.71 34.26 26.60
N VAL A 268 22.25 33.33 25.81
CA VAL A 268 23.14 33.67 24.69
C VAL A 268 22.35 34.30 23.54
N GLN A 269 21.25 33.65 23.13
CA GLN A 269 20.40 34.19 22.07
C GLN A 269 19.75 35.51 22.43
N ALA A 270 19.30 35.69 23.70
CA ALA A 270 18.71 36.94 24.16
C ALA A 270 19.69 38.09 24.08
N SER A 271 20.97 37.91 24.46
CA SER A 271 21.98 38.98 24.39
C SER A 271 22.26 39.41 22.95
N GLU A 272 22.35 38.47 22.00
CA GLU A 272 22.53 38.76 20.57
C GLU A 272 21.35 39.54 19.99
N ILE A 273 20.11 39.09 20.29
CA ILE A 273 18.88 39.79 19.90
C ILE A 273 18.83 41.19 20.52
N GLY A 274 19.20 41.30 21.79
CA GLY A 274 19.28 42.58 22.51
C GLY A 274 20.23 43.55 21.84
N LEU A 275 21.41 43.07 21.44
CA LEU A 275 22.43 43.88 20.72
C LEU A 275 21.91 44.35 19.36
N ARG A 276 21.34 43.42 18.54
CA ARG A 276 20.77 43.77 17.23
C ARG A 276 19.63 44.81 17.36
N ARG A 277 18.79 44.70 18.39
CA ARG A 277 17.73 45.66 18.65
C ARG A 277 18.23 47.01 19.20
N ALA A 278 19.30 47.00 19.99
CA ALA A 278 19.96 48.22 20.44
C ALA A 278 20.61 48.97 19.26
N LEU A 279 21.05 48.28 18.21
CA LEU A 279 21.57 48.84 16.97
C LEU A 279 20.46 49.26 15.98
N GLY A 280 19.19 49.23 16.38
CA GLY A 280 18.07 49.72 15.57
C GLY A 280 17.24 48.67 14.85
N ALA A 281 17.52 47.37 15.03
CA ALA A 281 16.66 46.33 14.45
C ALA A 281 15.27 46.32 15.10
N ASN A 282 14.20 46.30 14.30
CA ASN A 282 12.86 46.18 14.85
C ASN A 282 12.58 44.71 15.31
N ARG A 283 11.50 44.51 16.05
CA ARG A 283 11.11 43.19 16.58
C ARG A 283 10.91 42.17 15.50
N PHE A 284 10.30 42.56 14.39
CA PHE A 284 10.00 41.67 13.26
C PHE A 284 11.29 41.22 12.55
N THR A 285 12.24 42.14 12.33
CA THR A 285 13.54 41.81 11.71
C THR A 285 14.33 40.80 12.57
N ALA A 286 14.35 41.03 13.92
CA ALA A 286 15.00 40.10 14.84
C ALA A 286 14.32 38.71 14.86
N PHE A 287 12.99 38.67 14.84
CA PHE A 287 12.21 37.44 14.75
C PHE A 287 12.50 36.69 13.47
N MET A 288 12.46 37.37 12.31
CA MET A 288 12.71 36.75 11.00
C MET A 288 14.14 36.23 10.86
N ALA A 289 15.12 36.88 11.48
CA ALA A 289 16.52 36.41 11.46
C ALA A 289 16.65 35.03 12.14
N ILE A 290 16.05 34.84 13.31
CA ILE A 290 16.06 33.55 14.03
C ILE A 290 15.29 32.49 13.27
N LEU A 291 14.12 32.87 12.77
CA LEU A 291 13.27 31.95 12.02
C LEU A 291 13.96 31.45 10.72
N SER A 292 14.61 32.37 9.99
CA SER A 292 15.33 32.01 8.77
C SER A 292 16.52 31.08 9.02
N GLU A 293 17.29 31.30 10.09
CA GLU A 293 18.37 30.45 10.52
C GLU A 293 17.87 29.00 10.79
N ASN A 294 16.81 28.91 11.60
CA ASN A 294 16.19 27.61 11.91
C ASN A 294 15.60 26.92 10.68
N LEU A 295 14.96 27.68 9.78
CA LEU A 295 14.43 27.17 8.52
C LEU A 295 15.52 26.56 7.64
N VAL A 296 16.66 27.26 7.48
CA VAL A 296 17.80 26.75 6.68
C VAL A 296 18.34 25.46 7.27
N LEU A 297 18.52 25.37 8.59
CA LEU A 297 19.00 24.16 9.25
C LEU A 297 18.04 22.97 9.06
N ILE A 298 16.74 23.20 9.18
CA ILE A 298 15.74 22.14 8.98
C ILE A 298 15.67 21.71 7.52
N LEU A 299 15.72 22.64 6.57
CA LEU A 299 15.74 22.31 5.14
C LEU A 299 16.98 21.50 4.76
N ILE A 300 18.16 21.87 5.23
CA ILE A 300 19.39 21.07 5.03
C ILE A 300 19.22 19.68 5.63
N GLY A 301 18.65 19.58 6.83
CA GLY A 301 18.37 18.32 7.50
C GLY A 301 17.34 17.47 6.73
N THR A 302 16.33 18.09 6.14
CA THR A 302 15.31 17.40 5.31
C THR A 302 15.92 16.90 4.01
N LEU A 303 16.68 17.73 3.29
CA LEU A 303 17.36 17.31 2.06
C LEU A 303 18.34 16.16 2.31
N GLY A 304 19.16 16.25 3.37
CA GLY A 304 20.03 15.13 3.77
C GLY A 304 19.23 13.89 4.16
N GLY A 305 18.04 14.07 4.75
CA GLY A 305 17.10 12.98 5.03
C GLY A 305 16.61 12.29 3.77
N ILE A 306 16.16 13.04 2.78
CA ILE A 306 15.66 12.52 1.50
C ILE A 306 16.73 11.65 0.81
N ILE A 307 17.98 12.10 0.80
CA ILE A 307 19.10 11.32 0.21
C ILE A 307 19.27 9.96 0.91
N LEU A 308 19.04 9.91 2.21
CA LEU A 308 19.19 8.67 3.00
C LEU A 308 17.97 7.75 2.94
N VAL A 309 16.80 8.22 2.49
CA VAL A 309 15.58 7.40 2.44
C VAL A 309 15.79 6.15 1.61
N THR A 310 16.25 6.27 0.37
CA THR A 310 16.44 5.14 -0.55
C THR A 310 17.35 4.04 0.02
N PRO A 311 18.58 4.31 0.49
CA PRO A 311 19.43 3.26 1.04
C PRO A 311 18.85 2.65 2.33
N VAL A 312 18.17 3.44 3.15
CA VAL A 312 17.53 2.94 4.37
C VAL A 312 16.33 2.06 4.02
N CYS A 313 15.49 2.46 3.07
CA CYS A 313 14.37 1.65 2.60
C CYS A 313 14.84 0.30 2.03
N ARG A 314 15.85 0.29 1.18
CA ARG A 314 16.43 -0.95 0.63
C ARG A 314 17.00 -1.86 1.73
N TYR A 315 17.60 -1.28 2.74
CA TYR A 315 18.12 -2.05 3.88
C TYR A 315 16.98 -2.66 4.73
N ILE A 316 15.92 -1.90 4.98
CA ILE A 316 14.73 -2.37 5.71
C ILE A 316 14.01 -3.46 4.91
N ASP A 317 13.81 -3.26 3.62
CA ASP A 317 13.23 -4.26 2.72
C ASP A 317 13.99 -5.58 2.81
N GLY A 318 15.31 -5.52 2.71
CA GLY A 318 16.16 -6.72 2.78
C GLY A 318 16.13 -7.43 4.14
N LEU A 319 15.79 -6.73 5.23
CA LEU A 319 15.74 -7.32 6.58
C LEU A 319 14.37 -7.91 6.94
N PHE A 320 13.29 -7.22 6.56
CA PHE A 320 11.96 -7.51 7.11
C PHE A 320 10.97 -8.03 6.08
N PHE A 321 11.18 -7.71 4.80
CA PHE A 321 10.21 -7.96 3.74
C PHE A 321 10.72 -8.87 2.63
N MET A 322 11.89 -9.46 2.82
CA MET A 322 12.33 -10.56 1.98
C MET A 322 11.48 -11.77 2.32
N ASP A 323 10.42 -11.98 1.55
CA ASP A 323 9.68 -13.22 1.64
C ASP A 323 10.57 -14.34 1.11
N SER A 324 10.87 -15.30 1.99
CA SER A 324 11.66 -16.49 1.64
C SER A 324 10.96 -17.36 0.60
N ILE A 325 9.63 -17.29 0.51
CA ILE A 325 8.82 -18.10 -0.38
C ILE A 325 8.72 -17.42 -1.76
N VAL A 326 8.40 -16.14 -1.80
CA VAL A 326 8.13 -15.41 -3.06
C VAL A 326 9.31 -14.58 -3.54
N GLY A 327 10.29 -14.35 -2.66
CA GLY A 327 11.52 -13.60 -3.01
C GLY A 327 11.34 -12.13 -3.28
N ARG A 328 10.31 -11.53 -2.78
CA ARG A 328 9.99 -10.13 -3.02
C ARG A 328 10.64 -9.21 -2.01
N SER A 329 11.37 -8.23 -2.53
CA SER A 329 11.65 -6.97 -1.86
C SER A 329 10.54 -6.00 -2.25
N MET A 330 9.69 -5.54 -1.32
CA MET A 330 8.42 -5.05 -1.83
C MET A 330 7.81 -3.84 -1.17
N VAL A 331 8.42 -3.30 -0.11
CA VAL A 331 7.68 -2.23 0.56
C VAL A 331 7.99 -0.87 -0.01
N LEU A 332 9.23 -0.66 -0.48
CA LEU A 332 9.68 0.71 -0.77
C LEU A 332 10.71 0.76 -1.92
N PRO A 333 10.37 0.33 -3.14
CA PRO A 333 11.37 0.27 -4.23
C PRO A 333 11.91 1.64 -4.61
N GLU A 334 11.08 2.68 -4.60
CA GLU A 334 11.46 4.04 -5.04
C GLU A 334 10.82 5.12 -4.17
N ILE A 335 11.45 6.31 -4.14
CA ILE A 335 10.89 7.47 -3.45
C ILE A 335 9.70 8.01 -4.25
N ASP A 336 8.55 8.09 -3.60
CA ASP A 336 7.41 8.83 -4.12
C ASP A 336 7.66 10.35 -3.97
N TRP A 337 8.06 10.96 -5.07
CA TRP A 337 8.34 12.40 -5.11
C TRP A 337 7.13 13.28 -4.81
N MET A 338 5.91 12.78 -5.05
CA MET A 338 4.70 13.51 -4.71
C MET A 338 4.53 13.61 -3.18
N ILE A 339 4.79 12.53 -2.45
CA ILE A 339 4.80 12.55 -0.98
C ILE A 339 5.86 13.53 -0.47
N VAL A 340 7.06 13.49 -1.05
CA VAL A 340 8.16 14.39 -0.64
C VAL A 340 7.78 15.85 -0.86
N LEU A 341 7.28 16.19 -2.05
CA LEU A 341 6.99 17.58 -2.42
C LEU A 341 5.73 18.13 -1.73
N LEU A 342 4.67 17.31 -1.64
CA LEU A 342 3.37 17.79 -1.16
C LEU A 342 3.18 17.62 0.37
N ILE A 343 3.90 16.69 0.99
CA ILE A 343 3.73 16.41 2.42
C ILE A 343 5.01 16.70 3.20
N VAL A 344 6.14 16.07 2.85
CA VAL A 344 7.36 16.14 3.67
C VAL A 344 7.96 17.55 3.69
N LEU A 345 8.06 18.23 2.55
CA LEU A 345 8.58 19.59 2.49
C LEU A 345 7.67 20.60 3.19
N PRO A 346 6.36 20.69 2.95
CA PRO A 346 5.48 21.57 3.72
C PRO A 346 5.49 21.28 5.21
N LEU A 347 5.52 19.99 5.59
CA LEU A 347 5.60 19.57 6.99
C LEU A 347 6.91 20.03 7.64
N SER A 348 8.05 19.99 6.92
CA SER A 348 9.33 20.48 7.42
C SER A 348 9.34 22.00 7.64
N VAL A 349 8.69 22.75 6.74
CA VAL A 349 8.50 24.21 6.91
C VAL A 349 7.61 24.50 8.12
N LEU A 350 6.49 23.81 8.26
CA LEU A 350 5.61 23.94 9.42
C LEU A 350 6.35 23.62 10.72
N PHE A 351 7.13 22.54 10.71
CA PHE A 351 7.96 22.13 11.83
C PHE A 351 8.97 23.24 12.21
N SER A 352 9.60 23.89 11.22
CA SER A 352 10.50 25.03 11.44
C SER A 352 9.77 26.23 12.03
N LEU A 353 8.57 26.54 11.54
CA LEU A 353 7.77 27.66 12.04
C LEU A 353 7.39 27.47 13.53
N VAL A 354 7.05 26.27 13.92
CA VAL A 354 6.68 25.97 15.31
C VAL A 354 7.92 25.89 16.19
N SER A 355 8.93 25.11 15.80
CA SER A 355 10.13 24.88 16.62
C SER A 355 11.01 26.12 16.81
N GLY A 356 11.14 26.94 15.76
CA GLY A 356 11.90 28.18 15.79
C GLY A 356 11.06 29.41 16.18
N GLY A 357 9.81 29.46 15.73
CA GLY A 357 8.92 30.60 15.92
C GLY A 357 8.51 30.81 17.38
N ILE A 358 8.20 29.73 18.11
CA ILE A 358 7.83 29.85 19.54
C ILE A 358 8.96 30.45 20.38
N PRO A 359 10.19 29.89 20.37
CA PRO A 359 11.31 30.49 21.11
C PRO A 359 11.66 31.89 20.63
N ALA A 360 11.66 32.13 19.32
CA ALA A 360 11.93 33.44 18.75
C ALA A 360 10.92 34.50 19.25
N TYR A 361 9.63 34.16 19.22
CA TYR A 361 8.58 35.05 19.72
C TYR A 361 8.76 35.37 21.21
N LEU A 362 9.02 34.36 22.05
CA LEU A 362 9.25 34.53 23.47
C LEU A 362 10.48 35.41 23.76
N ASN A 363 11.55 35.27 23.01
CA ASN A 363 12.76 36.07 23.14
C ASN A 363 12.55 37.51 22.71
N VAL A 364 11.95 37.76 21.55
CA VAL A 364 11.73 39.11 21.02
C VAL A 364 10.74 39.90 21.86
N LYS A 365 9.87 39.28 22.64
CA LYS A 365 8.91 39.93 23.53
C LYS A 365 9.58 40.53 24.79
N ARG A 366 10.77 40.06 25.19
CA ARG A 366 11.51 40.56 26.37
C ARG A 366 11.96 41.99 26.16
N SER A 367 12.17 42.72 27.27
CA SER A 367 12.73 44.10 27.25
C SER A 367 14.22 44.05 26.82
N ILE A 368 14.67 45.11 26.12
CA ILE A 368 16.08 45.21 25.69
C ILE A 368 17.02 45.21 26.91
N VAL A 369 16.59 45.85 27.99
CA VAL A 369 17.36 45.95 29.24
C VAL A 369 17.55 44.59 29.89
N ASP A 370 16.50 43.76 29.91
CA ASP A 370 16.56 42.39 30.47
C ASP A 370 17.43 41.46 29.61
N MET A 371 17.43 41.67 28.29
CA MET A 371 18.27 40.91 27.36
C MET A 371 19.75 41.22 27.50
N LEU A 372 20.11 42.51 27.72
CA LEU A 372 21.51 42.93 27.82
C LEU A 372 22.10 42.70 29.24
N LYS A 373 21.28 42.68 30.30
CA LYS A 373 21.74 42.38 31.65
C LYS A 373 22.11 40.92 31.89
N GLY A 374 21.95 40.02 30.84
CA GLY A 374 22.27 38.60 30.92
C GLY A 374 21.62 37.99 32.16
N GLY A 375 20.63 37.12 32.00
CA GLY A 375 19.78 36.56 33.05
C GLY A 375 20.46 36.14 34.35
N SER A 376 20.87 37.09 35.14
CA SER A 376 21.23 36.91 36.56
C SER A 376 19.98 37.11 37.39
N LYS A 377 19.15 36.09 37.48
CA LYS A 377 18.37 35.80 38.69
C LYS A 377 18.40 34.30 38.87
N CYS A 378 19.20 33.90 39.85
CA CYS A 378 19.04 32.61 40.52
C CYS A 378 17.61 32.46 41.01
#